data_f9c9bd351a60023ee4571c016a727d95
#
_entry.id   f9c9bd351a60023ee4571c016a727d95
#
_cell.length_a   1.000
_cell.length_b   1.000
_cell.length_c   1.000
_cell.angle_alpha   90.00
_cell.angle_beta   90.00
_cell.angle_gamma   90.00
#
_symmetry.space_group_name_H-M   'P 1'
#
loop_
_entity.id
_entity.type
_entity.pdbx_description
1 polymer ?
#
loop_
_entity_poly.entity_id
_entity_poly.type
_entity_poly.pdbx_seq_one_letter_code
_entity_poly.pdbx_strand_id
1 'polypeptide(L)'
;LGAAMRSAWAAGADAVIVPKDKSASLTPVARKTADGAAEQVPFVAVTNLARTIEMMQEHNVEVVGMAGEATDTIFDYDFQRKTALVMGSEESGMRHLTREKCDAIVKIPMAKGVESLNVSVAAGIAMYEVVRQFLAKSK
;
A
#
# COMPACT_ATOMS: atom_id res chain seq x y z
N LEU A 1 10.17 -4.20 -4.53
CA LEU A 1 9.76 -2.82 -4.81
C LEU A 1 9.41 -2.59 -6.28
N GLY A 2 10.22 -3.10 -7.21
CA GLY A 2 9.95 -2.91 -8.64
C GLY A 2 8.59 -3.44 -9.07
N ALA A 3 8.22 -4.63 -8.63
CA ALA A 3 6.92 -5.21 -8.95
C ALA A 3 5.77 -4.40 -8.34
N ALA A 4 5.94 -3.90 -7.12
CA ALA A 4 4.93 -3.05 -6.48
C ALA A 4 4.75 -1.73 -7.24
N MET A 5 5.83 -1.14 -7.74
CA MET A 5 5.75 0.09 -8.53
C MET A 5 5.05 -0.12 -9.86
N ARG A 6 5.27 -1.26 -10.51
CA ARG A 6 4.56 -1.57 -11.75
C ARG A 6 3.06 -1.77 -11.50
N SER A 7 2.70 -2.45 -10.42
CA SER A 7 1.30 -2.59 -10.03
C SER A 7 0.67 -1.23 -9.71
N ALA A 8 1.41 -0.35 -9.03
CA ALA A 8 0.94 1.00 -8.71
C ALA A 8 0.68 1.80 -9.99
N TRP A 9 1.58 1.71 -10.97
CA TRP A 9 1.39 2.36 -12.25
C TRP A 9 0.14 1.84 -12.95
N ALA A 10 0.00 0.52 -13.03
CA ALA A 10 -1.15 -0.12 -13.67
C ALA A 10 -2.48 0.24 -12.99
N ALA A 11 -2.48 0.35 -11.67
CA ALA A 11 -3.67 0.68 -10.89
C ALA A 11 -3.99 2.18 -10.86
N GLY A 12 -3.10 3.02 -11.39
CA GLY A 12 -3.31 4.46 -11.41
C GLY A 12 -2.99 5.18 -10.11
N ALA A 13 -2.07 4.61 -9.31
CA ALA A 13 -1.65 5.26 -8.07
C ALA A 13 -0.92 6.57 -8.35
N ASP A 14 -1.10 7.55 -7.47
CA ASP A 14 -0.49 8.86 -7.62
C ASP A 14 0.98 8.89 -7.17
N ALA A 15 1.36 8.04 -6.24
CA ALA A 15 2.74 7.99 -5.74
C ALA A 15 2.99 6.70 -4.97
N VAL A 16 4.26 6.34 -4.84
CA VAL A 16 4.72 5.29 -3.94
C VAL A 16 5.62 5.95 -2.91
N ILE A 17 5.27 5.82 -1.64
CA ILE A 17 5.96 6.45 -0.52
C ILE A 17 6.67 5.38 0.29
N VAL A 18 7.95 5.58 0.57
CA VAL A 18 8.72 4.64 1.39
C VAL A 18 9.52 5.40 2.45
N PRO A 19 9.79 4.77 3.61
CA PRO A 19 10.74 5.34 4.56
C PRO A 19 12.13 5.43 3.94
N LYS A 20 12.91 6.44 4.30
CA LYS A 20 14.26 6.64 3.75
C LYS A 20 15.17 5.43 3.95
N ASP A 21 15.05 4.75 5.08
CA ASP A 21 15.86 3.57 5.36
C ASP A 21 15.52 2.38 4.43
N LYS A 22 14.42 2.45 3.71
CA LYS A 22 14.01 1.45 2.72
C LYS A 22 14.19 1.93 1.27
N SER A 23 14.53 3.19 1.05
CA SER A 23 14.61 3.77 -0.30
C SER A 23 15.72 3.16 -1.14
N ALA A 24 16.76 2.61 -0.52
CA ALA A 24 17.85 1.93 -1.22
C ALA A 24 17.36 0.72 -2.04
N SER A 25 16.14 0.26 -1.80
CA SER A 25 15.54 -0.84 -2.57
C SER A 25 15.28 -0.47 -4.04
N LEU A 26 15.27 0.82 -4.39
CA LEU A 26 15.12 1.25 -5.77
C LEU A 26 16.47 1.26 -6.47
N THR A 27 17.02 0.06 -6.70
CA THR A 27 18.29 -0.16 -7.39
C THR A 27 18.05 -0.20 -8.92
N PRO A 28 19.11 -0.18 -9.74
CA PRO A 28 18.95 -0.38 -11.19
C PRO A 28 18.21 -1.67 -11.54
N VAL A 29 18.39 -2.75 -10.77
CA VAL A 29 17.68 -4.00 -10.99
C VAL A 29 16.18 -3.82 -10.71
N ALA A 30 15.84 -3.14 -9.62
CA ALA A 30 14.45 -2.87 -9.27
C ALA A 30 13.78 -1.97 -10.34
N ARG A 31 14.50 -0.99 -10.87
CA ARG A 31 13.99 -0.14 -11.95
C ARG A 31 13.68 -0.93 -13.21
N LYS A 32 14.55 -1.87 -13.56
CA LYS A 32 14.33 -2.75 -14.72
C LYS A 32 13.11 -3.64 -14.49
N THR A 33 12.96 -4.20 -13.29
CA THR A 33 11.80 -5.03 -12.92
C THR A 33 10.50 -4.22 -12.98
N ALA A 34 10.57 -2.92 -12.62
CA ALA A 34 9.41 -2.04 -12.68
C ALA A 34 9.00 -1.71 -14.13
N ASP A 35 9.88 -1.93 -15.10
CA ASP A 35 9.58 -1.75 -16.53
C ASP A 35 9.01 -0.36 -16.84
N GLY A 36 9.75 0.70 -16.45
CA GLY A 36 9.37 2.08 -16.69
C GLY A 36 8.44 2.69 -15.63
N ALA A 37 7.91 1.89 -14.72
CA ALA A 37 6.98 2.41 -13.69
C ALA A 37 7.66 3.44 -12.77
N ALA A 38 8.97 3.29 -12.53
CA ALA A 38 9.71 4.24 -11.68
C ALA A 38 9.72 5.66 -12.24
N GLU A 39 9.51 5.82 -13.54
CA GLU A 39 9.46 7.11 -14.22
C GLU A 39 8.03 7.64 -14.32
N GLN A 40 7.03 6.77 -14.20
CA GLN A 40 5.62 7.13 -14.37
C GLN A 40 4.92 7.40 -13.04
N VAL A 41 5.35 6.73 -11.96
CA VAL A 41 4.76 6.92 -10.63
C VAL A 41 5.82 7.56 -9.74
N PRO A 42 5.57 8.76 -9.19
CA PRO A 42 6.53 9.39 -8.28
C PRO A 42 6.91 8.47 -7.13
N PHE A 43 8.21 8.37 -6.87
CA PHE A 43 8.77 7.62 -5.75
C PHE A 43 9.24 8.63 -4.72
N VAL A 44 8.65 8.60 -3.53
CA VAL A 44 8.91 9.60 -2.49
C VAL A 44 9.49 8.90 -1.26
N ALA A 45 10.70 9.30 -0.85
CA ALA A 45 11.31 8.80 0.36
C ALA A 45 11.02 9.78 1.51
N VAL A 46 10.53 9.26 2.64
CA VAL A 46 10.17 10.09 3.79
C VAL A 46 10.95 9.68 5.03
N THR A 47 11.25 10.64 5.88
CA THR A 47 11.98 10.39 7.13
C THR A 47 11.08 9.81 8.21
N ASN A 48 9.84 10.29 8.30
CA ASN A 48 8.92 9.90 9.35
C ASN A 48 7.57 9.51 8.73
N LEU A 49 7.33 8.21 8.62
CA LEU A 49 6.13 7.70 7.98
C LEU A 49 4.86 8.08 8.78
N ALA A 50 4.91 8.02 10.11
CA ALA A 50 3.76 8.39 10.93
C ALA A 50 3.35 9.83 10.70
N ARG A 51 4.33 10.74 10.59
CA ARG A 51 4.06 12.15 10.29
C ARG A 51 3.46 12.32 8.90
N THR A 52 3.96 11.56 7.92
CA THR A 52 3.42 11.58 6.56
C THR A 52 1.96 11.12 6.55
N ILE A 53 1.64 10.09 7.32
CA ILE A 53 0.25 9.62 7.45
C ILE A 53 -0.64 10.74 7.99
N GLU A 54 -0.21 11.42 9.04
CA GLU A 54 -0.98 12.54 9.61
C GLU A 54 -1.22 13.63 8.57
N MET A 55 -0.19 13.96 7.79
CA MET A 55 -0.32 14.97 6.73
C MET A 55 -1.36 14.56 5.68
N MET A 56 -1.34 13.30 5.27
CA MET A 56 -2.32 12.81 4.31
C MET A 56 -3.74 12.90 4.87
N GLN A 57 -3.91 12.54 6.13
CA GLN A 57 -5.21 12.62 6.80
C GLN A 57 -5.72 14.07 6.89
N GLU A 58 -4.83 15.02 7.12
CA GLU A 58 -5.17 16.45 7.13
C GLU A 58 -5.68 16.91 5.76
N HIS A 59 -5.27 16.23 4.69
CA HIS A 59 -5.71 16.52 3.32
C HIS A 59 -6.85 15.60 2.88
N ASN A 60 -7.55 15.01 3.82
CA ASN A 60 -8.72 14.17 3.58
C ASN A 60 -8.41 12.88 2.81
N VAL A 61 -7.22 12.34 3.01
CA VAL A 61 -6.86 11.02 2.50
C VAL A 61 -7.12 9.99 3.58
N GLU A 62 -7.85 8.94 3.26
CA GLU A 62 -8.09 7.83 4.16
C GLU A 62 -6.89 6.89 4.14
N VAL A 63 -6.33 6.57 5.30
CA VAL A 63 -5.14 5.72 5.41
C VAL A 63 -5.56 4.37 5.97
N VAL A 64 -5.41 3.33 5.15
CA VAL A 64 -5.82 1.97 5.48
C VAL A 64 -4.60 1.07 5.53
N GLY A 65 -4.37 0.46 6.68
CA GLY A 65 -3.26 -0.46 6.88
C GLY A 65 -3.65 -1.89 6.58
N MET A 66 -2.68 -2.66 6.06
CA MET A 66 -2.84 -4.08 5.78
C MET A 66 -2.13 -4.89 6.86
N ALA A 67 -2.86 -5.73 7.56
CA ALA A 67 -2.30 -6.57 8.62
C ALA A 67 -3.06 -7.89 8.73
N GLY A 68 -2.34 -9.00 8.80
CA GLY A 68 -2.94 -10.32 8.78
C GLY A 68 -3.84 -10.62 9.98
N GLU A 69 -3.62 -9.94 11.11
CA GLU A 69 -4.43 -10.11 12.32
C GLU A 69 -5.66 -9.21 12.38
N ALA A 70 -5.93 -8.44 11.33
CA ALA A 70 -7.13 -7.60 11.28
C ALA A 70 -8.39 -8.46 11.28
N THR A 71 -9.46 -7.89 11.80
CA THR A 71 -10.77 -8.57 11.84
C THR A 71 -11.47 -8.50 10.49
N ASP A 72 -11.43 -7.33 9.86
CA ASP A 72 -12.14 -7.09 8.62
C ASP A 72 -11.29 -7.41 7.40
N THR A 73 -11.91 -7.95 6.36
CA THR A 73 -11.21 -8.14 5.09
C THR A 73 -11.27 -6.87 4.25
N ILE A 74 -10.26 -6.70 3.38
CA ILE A 74 -10.24 -5.58 2.45
C ILE A 74 -11.46 -5.61 1.52
N PHE A 75 -12.00 -6.78 1.23
CA PHE A 75 -13.12 -6.93 0.32
C PHE A 75 -14.44 -6.46 0.92
N ASP A 76 -14.54 -6.44 2.25
CA ASP A 76 -15.72 -5.94 2.96
C ASP A 76 -15.59 -4.46 3.33
N TYR A 77 -14.41 -3.89 3.22
CA TYR A 77 -14.18 -2.50 3.57
C TYR A 77 -14.68 -1.58 2.46
N ASP A 78 -15.41 -0.54 2.82
CA ASP A 78 -15.97 0.41 1.85
C ASP A 78 -15.04 1.62 1.70
N PHE A 79 -14.27 1.65 0.62
CA PHE A 79 -13.38 2.77 0.30
C PHE A 79 -14.21 3.92 -0.28
N GLN A 80 -14.27 5.04 0.41
CA GLN A 80 -15.16 6.16 0.07
C GLN A 80 -14.46 7.39 -0.50
N ARG A 81 -13.15 7.53 -0.31
CA ARG A 81 -12.41 8.71 -0.71
C ARG A 81 -10.98 8.35 -1.09
N LYS A 82 -10.19 9.37 -1.45
CA LYS A 82 -8.77 9.14 -1.75
C LYS A 82 -8.15 8.28 -0.66
N THR A 83 -7.44 7.25 -1.06
CA THR A 83 -6.96 6.22 -0.16
C THR A 83 -5.45 6.07 -0.27
N ALA A 84 -4.78 5.97 0.88
CA ALA A 84 -3.41 5.51 0.98
C ALA A 84 -3.42 4.14 1.64
N LEU A 85 -2.76 3.18 1.01
CA LEU A 85 -2.62 1.83 1.56
C LEU A 85 -1.25 1.70 2.21
N VAL A 86 -1.21 1.23 3.44
CA VAL A 86 0.03 1.01 4.18
C VAL A 86 0.29 -0.48 4.27
N MET A 87 1.42 -0.92 3.70
CA MET A 87 1.81 -2.32 3.69
C MET A 87 2.80 -2.58 4.81
N GLY A 88 2.66 -3.70 5.49
CA GLY A 88 3.63 -4.16 6.47
C GLY A 88 4.85 -4.77 5.80
N SER A 89 5.98 -4.86 6.51
CA SER A 89 7.14 -5.58 6.03
C SER A 89 6.91 -7.09 6.13
N GLU A 90 7.60 -7.86 5.31
CA GLU A 90 7.49 -9.30 5.29
C GLU A 90 7.98 -9.94 6.61
N GLU A 91 8.98 -9.32 7.23
CA GLU A 91 9.62 -9.87 8.42
C GLU A 91 8.93 -9.52 9.72
N SER A 92 8.52 -8.27 9.88
CA SER A 92 8.01 -7.76 11.15
C SER A 92 6.61 -7.17 11.08
N GLY A 93 6.01 -7.17 9.89
CA GLY A 93 4.72 -6.53 9.71
C GLY A 93 4.81 -5.02 9.84
N MET A 94 3.72 -4.40 10.18
CA MET A 94 3.63 -2.95 10.32
C MET A 94 4.06 -2.54 11.74
N ARG A 95 4.85 -1.48 11.83
CA ARG A 95 5.24 -0.95 13.14
C ARG A 95 4.01 -0.48 13.91
N HIS A 96 4.04 -0.66 15.22
CA HIS A 96 2.91 -0.34 16.09
C HIS A 96 2.43 1.11 15.93
N LEU A 97 3.34 2.07 15.91
CA LEU A 97 2.98 3.49 15.77
C LEU A 97 2.30 3.76 14.42
N THR A 98 2.82 3.17 13.35
CA THR A 98 2.23 3.31 12.02
C THR A 98 0.81 2.74 12.01
N ARG A 99 0.63 1.57 12.62
CA ARG A 99 -0.67 0.92 12.72
C ARG A 99 -1.68 1.78 13.47
N GLU A 100 -1.27 2.38 14.58
CA GLU A 100 -2.15 3.24 15.37
C GLU A 100 -2.61 4.49 14.61
N LYS A 101 -1.79 4.99 13.70
CA LYS A 101 -2.12 6.18 12.91
C LYS A 101 -3.09 5.90 11.78
N CYS A 102 -3.23 4.65 11.34
CA CYS A 102 -4.15 4.31 10.26
C CYS A 102 -5.60 4.52 10.67
N ASP A 103 -6.43 4.96 9.72
CA ASP A 103 -7.87 5.11 9.95
C ASP A 103 -8.55 3.76 10.11
N ALA A 104 -8.04 2.73 9.43
CA ALA A 104 -8.58 1.37 9.52
C ALA A 104 -7.47 0.37 9.23
N ILE A 105 -7.67 -0.85 9.71
CA ILE A 105 -6.77 -1.99 9.46
C ILE A 105 -7.61 -3.10 8.84
N VAL A 106 -7.16 -3.60 7.71
CA VAL A 106 -7.86 -4.69 6.99
C VAL A 106 -6.87 -5.79 6.61
N LYS A 107 -7.37 -6.93 6.20
CA LYS A 107 -6.56 -8.06 5.77
C LYS A 107 -7.00 -8.59 4.42
N ILE A 108 -6.09 -9.28 3.74
CA ILE A 108 -6.42 -10.14 2.61
C ILE A 108 -6.67 -11.54 3.19
N PRO A 109 -7.86 -12.13 2.98
CA PRO A 109 -8.13 -13.46 3.53
C PRO A 109 -7.21 -14.50 2.91
N MET A 110 -6.70 -15.39 3.76
CA MET A 110 -5.76 -16.44 3.36
C MET A 110 -6.38 -17.82 3.57
N ALA A 111 -6.05 -18.76 2.69
CA ALA A 111 -6.41 -20.15 2.91
C ALA A 111 -5.66 -20.69 4.13
N LYS A 112 -6.22 -21.72 4.74
CA LYS A 112 -5.64 -22.34 5.92
C LYS A 112 -4.20 -22.78 5.66
N GLY A 113 -3.29 -22.44 6.56
CA GLY A 113 -1.90 -22.78 6.47
C GLY A 113 -0.99 -21.76 5.78
N VAL A 114 -1.59 -20.73 5.19
CA VAL A 114 -0.84 -19.64 4.55
C VAL A 114 -0.86 -18.41 5.46
N GLU A 115 0.30 -17.96 5.91
CA GLU A 115 0.39 -16.82 6.84
C GLU A 115 0.37 -15.48 6.14
N SER A 116 1.07 -15.36 4.99
CA SER A 116 1.18 -14.09 4.30
C SER A 116 1.52 -14.29 2.83
N LEU A 117 1.35 -13.23 2.06
CA LEU A 117 1.79 -13.14 0.68
C LEU A 117 3.01 -12.23 0.59
N ASN A 118 3.78 -12.37 -0.49
CA ASN A 118 4.80 -11.40 -0.82
C ASN A 118 4.17 -9.99 -0.84
N VAL A 119 4.88 -9.00 -0.30
CA VAL A 119 4.35 -7.65 -0.14
C VAL A 119 3.93 -7.02 -1.47
N SER A 120 4.67 -7.28 -2.56
CA SER A 120 4.32 -6.75 -3.87
C SER A 120 3.02 -7.35 -4.41
N VAL A 121 2.81 -8.65 -4.17
CA VAL A 121 1.57 -9.32 -4.56
C VAL A 121 0.40 -8.80 -3.73
N ALA A 122 0.58 -8.69 -2.42
CA ALA A 122 -0.45 -8.15 -1.53
C ALA A 122 -0.82 -6.72 -1.91
N ALA A 123 0.18 -5.89 -2.23
CA ALA A 123 -0.05 -4.50 -2.65
C ALA A 123 -0.87 -4.45 -3.95
N GLY A 124 -0.56 -5.31 -4.91
CA GLY A 124 -1.32 -5.38 -6.16
C GLY A 124 -2.79 -5.73 -5.93
N ILE A 125 -3.04 -6.75 -5.11
CA ILE A 125 -4.42 -7.15 -4.76
C ILE A 125 -5.14 -5.99 -4.09
N ALA A 126 -4.51 -5.34 -3.12
CA ALA A 126 -5.12 -4.25 -2.36
C ALA A 126 -5.44 -3.06 -3.25
N MET A 127 -4.49 -2.65 -4.09
CA MET A 127 -4.70 -1.52 -5.01
C MET A 127 -5.85 -1.78 -5.98
N TYR A 128 -5.94 -2.98 -6.53
CA TYR A 128 -7.00 -3.31 -7.47
C TYR A 128 -8.37 -3.47 -6.79
N GLU A 129 -8.42 -3.82 -5.53
CA GLU A 129 -9.70 -3.79 -4.82
C GLU A 129 -10.20 -2.35 -4.66
N VAL A 130 -9.32 -1.40 -4.38
CA VAL A 130 -9.68 0.02 -4.34
C VAL A 130 -10.18 0.48 -5.72
N VAL A 131 -9.44 0.13 -6.78
CA VAL A 131 -9.83 0.46 -8.15
C VAL A 131 -11.19 -0.13 -8.49
N ARG A 132 -11.40 -1.41 -8.16
CA ARG A 132 -12.68 -2.08 -8.44
C ARG A 132 -13.84 -1.34 -7.79
N GLN A 133 -13.69 -0.96 -6.53
CA GLN A 133 -14.77 -0.26 -5.82
C GLN A 133 -15.05 1.11 -6.43
N PHE A 134 -14.01 1.86 -6.78
CA PHE A 134 -14.20 3.18 -7.39
C PHE A 134 -14.84 3.09 -8.78
N LEU A 135 -14.46 2.08 -9.57
CA LEU A 135 -15.08 1.84 -10.86
C LEU A 135 -16.56 1.48 -10.70
N ALA A 136 -16.89 0.66 -9.71
CA ALA A 136 -18.28 0.29 -9.45
C ALA A 136 -19.13 1.50 -9.05
N LYS A 137 -18.56 2.40 -8.26
CA LYS A 137 -19.27 3.61 -7.79
C LYS A 137 -19.47 4.66 -8.89
N SER A 138 -18.65 4.63 -9.93
CA SER A 138 -18.72 5.63 -11.00
C SER A 138 -19.70 5.24 -12.12
N LYS A 139 -20.37 4.10 -12.00
CA LYS A 139 -21.38 3.66 -12.97
C LYS A 139 -22.73 4.27 -12.69
#